data_5babd0eb2470759b0be086669c912242
#
_entry.id   5babd0eb2470759b0be086669c912242
#
_cell.length_a   1.000
_cell.length_b   1.000
_cell.length_c   1.000
_cell.angle_alpha   90.00
_cell.angle_beta   90.00
_cell.angle_gamma   90.00
#
_symmetry.space_group_name_H-M   'P 1'
#
loop_
_entity.id
_entity.type
_entity.pdbx_description
1 polymer ?
#
loop_
_entity_poly.entity_id
_entity_poly.type
_entity_poly.pdbx_seq_one_letter_code
_entity_poly.pdbx_strand_id
1 'polypeptide(L)'
;DLVSGESTFMVEMKEAKNAICNATEDSLILFDELGRGTATYDGMSLAESILKYVSTKIQCKTLFSTHYHELTVLENSIPTIKNVHVSAIESDGKITFLHKIKNGAVDKSYGIHVAKLAGLPEEVINDALNILAMYEKGSKKEKKEEQIQLVMNFQDEKENPIEAKLKGLDL
;
A
#
# COMPACT_ATOMS: atom_id res chain seq x y z
N ASP A 1 -20.48 -12.93 -11.48
CA ASP A 1 -21.43 -13.95 -11.95
C ASP A 1 -22.80 -13.28 -12.20
N LEU A 2 -23.20 -13.13 -13.45
CA LEU A 2 -24.45 -12.48 -13.85
C LEU A 2 -25.71 -13.24 -13.34
N VAL A 3 -25.55 -14.44 -12.89
CA VAL A 3 -26.66 -15.33 -12.44
C VAL A 3 -26.98 -15.14 -10.95
N SER A 4 -25.99 -14.78 -10.12
CA SER A 4 -26.17 -14.63 -8.67
C SER A 4 -26.45 -13.19 -8.21
N GLY A 5 -26.31 -12.18 -9.09
CA GLY A 5 -26.48 -10.76 -8.74
C GLY A 5 -25.45 -10.24 -7.72
N GLU A 6 -24.40 -11.00 -7.43
CA GLU A 6 -23.34 -10.60 -6.51
C GLU A 6 -22.37 -9.62 -7.18
N SER A 7 -21.90 -8.63 -6.41
CA SER A 7 -20.85 -7.73 -6.90
C SER A 7 -19.53 -8.50 -7.07
N THR A 8 -18.70 -8.04 -8.01
CA THR A 8 -17.36 -8.61 -8.24
C THR A 8 -16.52 -8.57 -6.95
N PHE A 9 -16.67 -7.52 -6.14
CA PHE A 9 -16.01 -7.41 -4.85
C PHE A 9 -16.47 -8.47 -3.84
N MET A 10 -17.76 -8.82 -3.81
CA MET A 10 -18.25 -9.90 -2.95
C MET A 10 -17.66 -11.26 -3.34
N VAL A 11 -17.53 -11.52 -4.63
CA VAL A 11 -16.89 -12.76 -5.12
C VAL A 11 -15.41 -12.78 -4.71
N GLU A 12 -14.69 -11.69 -4.92
CA GLU A 12 -13.29 -11.54 -4.49
C GLU A 12 -13.12 -11.80 -2.98
N MET A 13 -14.00 -11.25 -2.14
CA MET A 13 -13.95 -11.46 -0.68
C MET A 13 -14.27 -12.89 -0.28
N LYS A 14 -15.16 -13.58 -0.99
CA LYS A 14 -15.43 -15.01 -0.78
C LYS A 14 -14.23 -15.89 -1.13
N GLU A 15 -13.53 -15.58 -2.21
CA GLU A 15 -12.31 -16.27 -2.61
C GLU A 15 -11.16 -16.02 -1.62
N ALA A 16 -10.97 -14.77 -1.21
CA ALA A 16 -9.99 -14.42 -0.19
C ALA A 16 -10.29 -15.13 1.16
N LYS A 17 -11.55 -15.13 1.59
CA LYS A 17 -11.99 -15.89 2.77
C LYS A 17 -11.64 -17.37 2.64
N ASN A 18 -11.96 -17.99 1.50
CA ASN A 18 -11.70 -19.41 1.28
C ASN A 18 -10.20 -19.71 1.36
N ALA A 19 -9.36 -18.88 0.74
CA ALA A 19 -7.91 -19.01 0.80
C ALA A 19 -7.41 -18.92 2.26
N ILE A 20 -7.80 -17.89 3.00
CA ILE A 20 -7.32 -17.61 4.36
C ILE A 20 -7.80 -18.70 5.36
N CYS A 21 -9.07 -19.12 5.26
CA CYS A 21 -9.64 -20.08 6.22
C CYS A 21 -9.13 -21.50 6.03
N ASN A 22 -8.64 -21.86 4.84
CA ASN A 22 -8.16 -23.22 4.54
C ASN A 22 -6.63 -23.31 4.43
N ALA A 23 -5.90 -22.19 4.43
CA ALA A 23 -4.46 -22.21 4.34
C ALA A 23 -3.81 -22.70 5.64
N THR A 24 -2.70 -23.41 5.48
CA THR A 24 -1.76 -23.83 6.51
C THR A 24 -0.39 -23.24 6.22
N GLU A 25 0.59 -23.41 7.10
CA GLU A 25 1.98 -22.97 6.90
C GLU A 25 2.63 -23.54 5.63
N ASP A 26 2.18 -24.70 5.17
CA ASP A 26 2.66 -25.37 3.95
C ASP A 26 1.98 -24.86 2.66
N SER A 27 1.01 -23.97 2.77
CA SER A 27 0.26 -23.44 1.63
C SER A 27 1.06 -22.40 0.86
N LEU A 28 0.69 -22.20 -0.42
CA LEU A 28 1.09 -21.07 -1.25
C LEU A 28 -0.18 -20.30 -1.63
N ILE A 29 -0.25 -19.03 -1.24
CA ILE A 29 -1.34 -18.14 -1.61
C ILE A 29 -0.85 -17.14 -2.66
N LEU A 30 -1.68 -16.92 -3.69
CA LEU A 30 -1.46 -15.92 -4.73
C LEU A 30 -2.62 -14.92 -4.67
N PHE A 31 -2.34 -13.68 -4.25
CA PHE A 31 -3.29 -12.58 -4.31
C PHE A 31 -2.91 -11.64 -5.44
N ASP A 32 -3.86 -11.33 -6.30
CA ASP A 32 -3.68 -10.43 -7.42
C ASP A 32 -4.59 -9.21 -7.28
N GLU A 33 -3.99 -8.06 -6.92
CA GLU A 33 -4.63 -6.75 -6.74
C GLU A 33 -5.86 -6.78 -5.82
N LEU A 34 -5.81 -7.53 -4.72
CA LEU A 34 -6.90 -7.67 -3.76
C LEU A 34 -7.36 -6.31 -3.24
N GLY A 35 -8.69 -6.09 -3.20
CA GLY A 35 -9.31 -4.89 -2.70
C GLY A 35 -9.62 -3.83 -3.78
N ARG A 36 -9.40 -4.13 -5.07
CA ARG A 36 -9.61 -3.19 -6.17
C ARG A 36 -11.10 -2.89 -6.45
N GLY A 37 -12.00 -3.77 -6.04
CA GLY A 37 -13.44 -3.71 -6.36
C GLY A 37 -14.28 -2.82 -5.44
N THR A 38 -13.68 -2.00 -4.57
CA THR A 38 -14.37 -1.13 -3.61
C THR A 38 -13.72 0.24 -3.52
N ALA A 39 -14.15 1.10 -2.57
CA ALA A 39 -13.51 2.39 -2.31
C ALA A 39 -12.04 2.19 -1.91
N THR A 40 -11.17 3.10 -2.36
CA THR A 40 -9.71 2.96 -2.26
C THR A 40 -9.23 2.65 -0.83
N TYR A 41 -9.69 3.42 0.15
CA TYR A 41 -9.27 3.21 1.55
C TYR A 41 -9.82 1.92 2.16
N ASP A 42 -11.05 1.52 1.82
CA ASP A 42 -11.62 0.24 2.28
C ASP A 42 -10.83 -0.93 1.71
N GLY A 43 -10.56 -0.91 0.40
CA GLY A 43 -9.79 -1.93 -0.29
C GLY A 43 -8.36 -2.05 0.25
N MET A 44 -7.68 -0.91 0.43
CA MET A 44 -6.33 -0.86 1.00
C MET A 44 -6.30 -1.39 2.43
N SER A 45 -7.26 -0.99 3.28
CA SER A 45 -7.32 -1.45 4.68
C SER A 45 -7.55 -2.96 4.78
N LEU A 46 -8.40 -3.52 3.91
CA LEU A 46 -8.62 -4.96 3.83
C LEU A 46 -7.37 -5.69 3.34
N ALA A 47 -6.74 -5.20 2.28
CA ALA A 47 -5.52 -5.77 1.72
C ALA A 47 -4.38 -5.80 2.77
N GLU A 48 -4.19 -4.69 3.50
CA GLU A 48 -3.22 -4.60 4.58
C GLU A 48 -3.51 -5.59 5.71
N SER A 49 -4.76 -5.65 6.16
CA SER A 49 -5.18 -6.55 7.25
C SER A 49 -5.00 -8.02 6.87
N ILE A 50 -5.35 -8.39 5.64
CA ILE A 50 -5.19 -9.74 5.13
C ILE A 50 -3.70 -10.09 5.02
N LEU A 51 -2.88 -9.19 4.47
CA LEU A 51 -1.43 -9.40 4.35
C LEU A 51 -0.78 -9.59 5.72
N LYS A 52 -1.13 -8.75 6.70
CA LYS A 52 -0.67 -8.90 8.10
C LYS A 52 -1.11 -10.23 8.70
N TYR A 53 -2.37 -10.62 8.52
CA TYR A 53 -2.90 -11.88 9.05
C TYR A 53 -2.18 -13.10 8.47
N VAL A 54 -2.02 -13.14 7.16
CA VAL A 54 -1.32 -14.24 6.47
C VAL A 54 0.14 -14.32 6.93
N SER A 55 0.83 -13.18 7.02
CA SER A 55 2.25 -13.11 7.38
C SER A 55 2.54 -13.44 8.84
N THR A 56 1.60 -13.17 9.76
CA THR A 56 1.84 -13.31 11.20
C THR A 56 1.11 -14.49 11.85
N LYS A 57 -0.02 -14.91 11.28
CA LYS A 57 -0.85 -15.98 11.84
C LYS A 57 -0.76 -17.29 11.07
N ILE A 58 -0.93 -17.24 9.74
CA ILE A 58 -0.87 -18.44 8.91
C ILE A 58 0.59 -18.79 8.62
N GLN A 59 1.42 -17.77 8.33
CA GLN A 59 2.85 -17.90 8.02
C GLN A 59 3.15 -18.75 6.79
N CYS A 60 2.20 -18.83 5.86
CA CYS A 60 2.37 -19.53 4.60
C CYS A 60 3.15 -18.69 3.58
N LYS A 61 3.62 -19.32 2.52
CA LYS A 61 4.22 -18.64 1.38
C LYS A 61 3.16 -17.87 0.62
N THR A 62 3.43 -16.59 0.37
CA THR A 62 2.45 -15.72 -0.28
C THR A 62 3.12 -14.83 -1.31
N LEU A 63 2.53 -14.73 -2.51
CA LEU A 63 2.81 -13.69 -3.48
C LEU A 63 1.61 -12.74 -3.50
N PHE A 64 1.86 -11.47 -3.27
CA PHE A 64 0.83 -10.46 -3.17
C PHE A 64 1.14 -9.32 -4.15
N SER A 65 0.45 -9.29 -5.30
CA SER A 65 0.54 -8.14 -6.20
C SER A 65 -0.41 -7.04 -5.74
N THR A 66 0.02 -5.80 -5.79
CA THR A 66 -0.80 -4.64 -5.42
C THR A 66 -0.32 -3.36 -6.09
N HIS A 67 -1.25 -2.45 -6.31
CA HIS A 67 -0.98 -1.07 -6.69
C HIS A 67 -1.01 -0.11 -5.48
N TYR A 68 -1.28 -0.60 -4.27
CA TYR A 68 -1.25 0.19 -3.04
C TYR A 68 0.20 0.36 -2.57
N HIS A 69 0.83 1.48 -2.94
CA HIS A 69 2.21 1.79 -2.55
C HIS A 69 2.38 1.93 -1.03
N GLU A 70 1.32 2.31 -0.34
CA GLU A 70 1.28 2.44 1.11
C GLU A 70 1.61 1.13 1.84
N LEU A 71 1.29 -0.01 1.23
CA LEU A 71 1.58 -1.33 1.83
C LEU A 71 3.07 -1.69 1.83
N THR A 72 3.88 -0.99 1.05
CA THR A 72 5.33 -1.25 0.98
C THR A 72 6.05 -1.00 2.31
N VAL A 73 5.49 -0.13 3.16
CA VAL A 73 6.06 0.16 4.50
C VAL A 73 6.00 -1.04 5.44
N LEU A 74 5.17 -2.05 5.16
CA LEU A 74 5.03 -3.25 6.00
C LEU A 74 6.33 -4.07 6.07
N GLU A 75 7.20 -3.99 5.07
CA GLU A 75 8.54 -4.61 5.13
C GLU A 75 9.37 -4.13 6.33
N ASN A 76 9.15 -2.87 6.77
CA ASN A 76 9.88 -2.30 7.90
C ASN A 76 9.41 -2.83 9.25
N SER A 77 8.15 -3.26 9.34
CA SER A 77 7.51 -3.70 10.60
C SER A 77 7.32 -5.21 10.69
N ILE A 78 7.28 -5.91 9.56
CA ILE A 78 7.06 -7.36 9.48
C ILE A 78 8.26 -8.00 8.74
N PRO A 79 9.22 -8.60 9.44
CA PRO A 79 10.47 -9.11 8.84
C PRO A 79 10.29 -10.17 7.76
N THR A 80 9.14 -10.85 7.77
CA THR A 80 8.79 -11.91 6.79
C THR A 80 8.26 -11.35 5.47
N ILE A 81 7.93 -10.06 5.41
CA ILE A 81 7.49 -9.40 4.17
C ILE A 81 8.71 -8.84 3.45
N LYS A 82 8.74 -9.01 2.12
CA LYS A 82 9.75 -8.46 1.23
C LYS A 82 9.09 -7.80 0.03
N ASN A 83 9.47 -6.55 -0.22
CA ASN A 83 9.04 -5.83 -1.41
C ASN A 83 9.88 -6.25 -2.61
N VAL A 84 9.18 -6.47 -3.71
CA VAL A 84 9.79 -6.70 -5.01
C VAL A 84 8.99 -5.94 -6.07
N HIS A 85 9.62 -5.58 -7.18
CA HIS A 85 8.94 -4.91 -8.29
C HIS A 85 9.37 -5.46 -9.64
N VAL A 86 8.48 -5.33 -10.61
CA VAL A 86 8.79 -5.62 -12.02
C VAL A 86 9.59 -4.45 -12.59
N SER A 87 10.77 -4.73 -13.12
CA SER A 87 11.63 -3.67 -13.65
C SER A 87 11.19 -3.20 -15.03
N ALA A 88 11.26 -1.88 -15.23
CA ALA A 88 11.10 -1.21 -16.51
C ALA A 88 12.32 -0.33 -16.79
N ILE A 89 12.63 -0.12 -18.06
CA ILE A 89 13.64 0.84 -18.53
C ILE A 89 12.93 1.90 -19.34
N GLU A 90 13.25 3.15 -19.03
CA GLU A 90 12.86 4.30 -19.82
C GLU A 90 14.05 4.76 -20.65
N SER A 91 13.91 4.77 -21.98
CA SER A 91 14.91 5.25 -22.93
C SER A 91 14.21 5.99 -24.07
N ASP A 92 14.67 7.20 -24.36
CA ASP A 92 14.14 8.03 -25.45
C ASP A 92 12.61 8.24 -25.41
N GLY A 93 12.06 8.41 -24.19
CA GLY A 93 10.63 8.57 -23.99
C GLY A 93 9.80 7.30 -24.24
N LYS A 94 10.45 6.13 -24.34
CA LYS A 94 9.80 4.83 -24.45
C LYS A 94 10.07 4.01 -23.18
N ILE A 95 9.03 3.35 -22.69
CA ILE A 95 9.15 2.41 -21.58
C ILE A 95 9.17 0.99 -22.13
N THR A 96 10.15 0.22 -21.68
CA THR A 96 10.25 -1.21 -21.96
C THR A 96 10.16 -1.96 -20.63
N PHE A 97 9.13 -2.79 -20.49
CA PHE A 97 8.99 -3.70 -19.35
C PHE A 97 9.93 -4.89 -19.56
N LEU A 98 10.83 -5.10 -18.61
CA LEU A 98 11.85 -6.15 -18.74
C LEU A 98 11.35 -7.52 -18.27
N HIS A 99 10.18 -7.60 -17.67
CA HIS A 99 9.63 -8.83 -17.05
C HIS A 99 10.62 -9.49 -16.08
N LYS A 100 11.43 -8.68 -15.40
CA LYS A 100 12.38 -9.11 -14.38
C LYS A 100 11.99 -8.55 -13.04
N ILE A 101 12.01 -9.40 -12.02
CA ILE A 101 11.76 -9.01 -10.64
C ILE A 101 13.04 -8.51 -10.01
N LYS A 102 12.95 -7.37 -9.33
CA LYS A 102 14.03 -6.78 -8.52
C LYS A 102 13.56 -6.56 -7.10
N ASN A 103 14.49 -6.57 -6.15
CA ASN A 103 14.21 -6.28 -4.75
C ASN A 103 13.89 -4.80 -4.54
N GLY A 104 13.08 -4.54 -3.51
CA GLY A 104 12.67 -3.21 -3.08
C GLY A 104 11.37 -2.73 -3.72
N ALA A 105 10.78 -1.72 -3.11
CA ALA A 105 9.63 -1.00 -3.63
C ALA A 105 10.04 -0.03 -4.76
N VAL A 106 9.09 0.31 -5.63
CA VAL A 106 9.24 1.38 -6.62
C VAL A 106 8.06 2.35 -6.51
N ASP A 107 8.36 3.65 -6.46
CA ASP A 107 7.34 4.70 -6.34
C ASP A 107 6.85 5.23 -7.69
N LYS A 108 7.46 4.80 -8.81
CA LYS A 108 7.10 5.29 -10.13
C LYS A 108 5.95 4.50 -10.72
N SER A 109 4.85 5.20 -11.03
CA SER A 109 3.79 4.67 -11.87
C SER A 109 4.04 5.06 -13.34
N TYR A 110 3.66 4.19 -14.24
CA TYR A 110 3.82 4.41 -15.69
C TYR A 110 2.48 4.56 -16.42
N GLY A 111 1.36 4.73 -15.68
CA GLY A 111 0.01 4.74 -16.24
C GLY A 111 -0.18 5.78 -17.34
N ILE A 112 0.23 7.05 -17.12
CA ILE A 112 0.10 8.12 -18.12
C ILE A 112 0.99 7.83 -19.34
N HIS A 113 2.15 7.23 -19.13
CA HIS A 113 3.04 6.85 -20.22
C HIS A 113 2.46 5.73 -21.09
N VAL A 114 1.85 4.73 -20.45
CA VAL A 114 1.11 3.65 -21.16
C VAL A 114 -0.07 4.24 -21.93
N ALA A 115 -0.80 5.20 -21.37
CA ALA A 115 -1.87 5.91 -22.03
C ALA A 115 -1.38 6.65 -23.30
N LYS A 116 -0.20 7.28 -23.23
CA LYS A 116 0.46 7.92 -24.38
C LYS A 116 0.82 6.89 -25.45
N LEU A 117 1.37 5.75 -25.07
CA LEU A 117 1.69 4.64 -26.00
C LEU A 117 0.44 4.05 -26.64
N ALA A 118 -0.68 4.04 -25.93
CA ALA A 118 -1.98 3.61 -26.44
C ALA A 118 -2.61 4.62 -27.44
N GLY A 119 -1.98 5.78 -27.62
CA GLY A 119 -2.43 6.79 -28.59
C GLY A 119 -3.52 7.72 -28.08
N LEU A 120 -3.64 7.94 -26.76
CA LEU A 120 -4.53 8.97 -26.24
C LEU A 120 -4.10 10.36 -26.77
N PRO A 121 -5.07 11.29 -26.99
CA PRO A 121 -4.76 12.65 -27.46
C PRO A 121 -3.72 13.35 -26.55
N GLU A 122 -2.81 14.07 -27.18
CA GLU A 122 -1.71 14.71 -26.47
C GLU A 122 -2.18 15.76 -25.44
N GLU A 123 -3.30 16.42 -25.71
CA GLU A 123 -3.97 17.33 -24.77
C GLU A 123 -4.38 16.62 -23.47
N VAL A 124 -4.97 15.42 -23.56
CA VAL A 124 -5.37 14.61 -22.42
C VAL A 124 -4.15 14.15 -21.62
N ILE A 125 -3.08 13.77 -22.30
CA ILE A 125 -1.82 13.34 -21.65
C ILE A 125 -1.18 14.50 -20.88
N ASN A 126 -1.11 15.69 -21.50
CA ASN A 126 -0.53 16.88 -20.85
C ASN A 126 -1.36 17.33 -19.64
N ASP A 127 -2.67 17.30 -19.74
CA ASP A 127 -3.57 17.61 -18.61
C ASP A 127 -3.40 16.60 -17.48
N ALA A 128 -3.36 15.31 -17.79
CA ALA A 128 -3.14 14.23 -16.81
C ALA A 128 -1.80 14.39 -16.07
N LEU A 129 -0.73 14.78 -16.76
CA LEU A 129 0.57 15.06 -16.13
C LEU A 129 0.50 16.23 -15.15
N ASN A 130 -0.21 17.31 -15.52
CA ASN A 130 -0.41 18.47 -14.64
C ASN A 130 -1.21 18.10 -13.39
N ILE A 131 -2.29 17.34 -13.54
CA ILE A 131 -3.13 16.85 -12.44
C ILE A 131 -2.31 15.93 -11.52
N LEU A 132 -1.53 15.00 -12.07
CA LEU A 132 -0.66 14.11 -11.29
C LEU A 132 0.31 14.91 -10.43
N ALA A 133 0.96 15.92 -11.02
CA ALA A 133 1.90 16.79 -10.29
C ALA A 133 1.23 17.57 -9.13
N MET A 134 -0.07 17.90 -9.25
CA MET A 134 -0.83 18.53 -8.16
C MET A 134 -1.12 17.53 -7.03
N TYR A 135 -1.54 16.30 -7.34
CA TYR A 135 -1.78 15.26 -6.35
C TYR A 135 -0.50 14.89 -5.58
N GLU A 136 0.62 14.72 -6.28
CA GLU A 136 1.91 14.39 -5.64
C GLU A 136 2.41 15.52 -4.72
N LYS A 137 2.15 16.79 -5.05
CA LYS A 137 2.48 17.92 -4.17
C LYS A 137 1.57 17.97 -2.94
N GLY A 138 0.28 17.67 -3.08
CA GLY A 138 -0.68 17.57 -1.97
C GLY A 138 -0.27 16.49 -0.96
N SER A 139 -0.03 15.28 -1.44
CA SER A 139 0.39 14.14 -0.59
C SER A 139 1.71 14.40 0.16
N LYS A 140 2.66 15.13 -0.45
CA LYS A 140 3.92 15.49 0.22
C LYS A 140 3.72 16.52 1.33
N LYS A 141 2.74 17.40 1.23
CA LYS A 141 2.40 18.36 2.29
C LYS A 141 1.76 17.67 3.48
N GLU A 142 0.77 16.82 3.25
CA GLU A 142 0.10 16.06 4.31
C GLU A 142 1.08 15.17 5.09
N LYS A 143 1.94 14.40 4.41
CA LYS A 143 2.99 13.59 5.06
C LYS A 143 3.98 14.44 5.86
N LYS A 144 4.25 15.67 5.47
CA LYS A 144 5.16 16.57 6.19
C LYS A 144 4.50 17.19 7.41
N GLU A 145 3.20 17.49 7.35
CA GLU A 145 2.42 18.00 8.47
C GLU A 145 2.18 16.90 9.53
N GLU A 146 1.88 15.66 9.12
CA GLU A 146 1.80 14.51 10.04
C GLU A 146 3.12 14.22 10.75
N GLN A 147 4.26 14.29 10.04
CA GLN A 147 5.58 14.12 10.67
C GLN A 147 5.91 15.25 11.65
N ILE A 148 5.54 16.49 11.35
CA ILE A 148 5.74 17.63 12.25
C ILE A 148 4.84 17.49 13.49
N GLN A 149 3.62 17.03 13.34
CA GLN A 149 2.67 16.83 14.45
C GLN A 149 3.08 15.68 15.37
N LEU A 150 3.64 14.60 14.82
CA LEU A 150 4.24 13.51 15.60
C LEU A 150 5.46 13.99 16.40
N VAL A 151 6.34 14.80 15.80
CA VAL A 151 7.51 15.35 16.49
C VAL A 151 7.11 16.34 17.59
N MET A 152 6.05 17.15 17.39
CA MET A 152 5.54 18.06 18.42
C MET A 152 4.91 17.33 19.60
N ASN A 153 4.23 16.21 19.37
CA ASN A 153 3.63 15.41 20.45
C ASN A 153 4.68 14.68 21.33
N PHE A 154 5.90 14.46 20.85
CA PHE A 154 6.99 13.88 21.64
C PHE A 154 7.74 14.92 22.49
N GLN A 155 7.55 16.22 22.25
CA GLN A 155 8.23 17.28 23.02
C GLN A 155 7.41 17.84 24.18
N ASP A 156 6.16 17.45 24.37
CA ASP A 156 5.26 17.94 25.41
C ASP A 156 5.03 16.96 26.58
N GLU A 157 5.91 15.98 26.81
CA GLU A 157 6.02 15.38 28.14
C GLU A 157 6.74 16.35 29.09
N LYS A 158 6.10 17.48 29.36
CA LYS A 158 6.38 18.27 30.56
C LYS A 158 6.00 17.43 31.75
N GLU A 159 6.95 17.26 32.64
CA GLU A 159 6.79 16.62 33.97
C GLU A 159 5.41 16.92 34.54
N ASN A 160 4.67 15.87 34.82
CA ASN A 160 3.36 15.97 35.42
C ASN A 160 3.54 16.66 36.79
N PRO A 161 2.99 17.87 37.03
CA PRO A 161 3.21 18.63 38.28
C PRO A 161 2.72 17.89 39.54
N ILE A 162 1.99 16.80 39.38
CA ILE A 162 1.53 15.90 40.44
C ILE A 162 2.66 14.93 40.86
N GLU A 163 3.46 14.41 39.91
CA GLU A 163 4.63 13.56 40.24
C GLU A 163 5.73 14.33 40.96
N ALA A 164 5.96 15.59 40.59
CA ALA A 164 6.92 16.45 41.30
C ALA A 164 6.49 16.74 42.75
N LYS A 165 5.19 16.84 43.03
CA LYS A 165 4.65 17.00 44.39
C LYS A 165 4.68 15.71 45.22
N LEU A 166 4.53 14.54 44.61
CA LEU A 166 4.59 13.25 45.30
C LEU A 166 6.01 12.85 45.67
N LYS A 167 7.04 13.27 44.93
CA LYS A 167 8.44 13.03 45.27
C LYS A 167 8.97 13.91 46.44
N GLY A 168 8.21 14.94 46.84
CA GLY A 168 8.56 15.85 47.95
C GLY A 168 7.83 15.56 49.27
N LEU A 169 7.05 14.49 49.36
CA LEU A 169 6.41 14.02 50.59
C LEU A 169 7.28 12.90 51.18
N ASP A 170 8.19 13.30 52.12
CA ASP A 170 8.85 12.37 53.04
C ASP A 170 7.78 11.74 53.95
N LEU A 171 7.66 10.41 53.86
CA LEU A 171 6.96 9.55 54.79
C LEU A 171 7.98 8.87 55.71
#